data_289fdb6759938a5aea2449c7be9c2a80
#
_entry.id   289fdb6759938a5aea2449c7be9c2a80
#
_cell.length_a   1.000
_cell.length_b   1.000
_cell.length_c   1.000
_cell.angle_alpha   90.00
_cell.angle_beta   90.00
_cell.angle_gamma   90.00
#
_symmetry.space_group_name_H-M   'P 1'
#
loop_
_entity.id
_entity.type
_entity.pdbx_description
1 polymer ?
#
loop_
_entity_poly.entity_id
_entity_poly.type
_entity_poly.pdbx_seq_one_letter_code
_entity_poly.pdbx_strand_id
1 'polypeptide(L)' 'MVSKSNGGLKMSNTNELYETMNNLWEDFQENHRAFTEKGNKAAGGRARKAVGEVKKLVTDYRKASVSESK' A
#
# COMPACT_ATOMS: atom_id res chain seq x y z
N MET A 1 -4.93 10.28 12.95
CA MET A 1 -5.10 9.69 13.04
C MET A 1 -5.10 8.60 13.30
N VAL A 2 -5.19 8.38 13.42
CA VAL A 2 -5.28 7.50 13.57
C VAL A 2 -5.46 6.57 13.74
N SER A 3 -5.67 6.20 13.76
CA SER A 3 -5.91 5.31 13.79
C SER A 3 -5.95 4.42 14.06
N LYS A 4 -6.11 4.02 14.27
CA LYS A 4 -6.22 3.16 14.41
C LYS A 4 -6.22 2.24 14.67
N SER A 5 -6.32 1.86 14.76
CA SER A 5 -6.37 0.98 14.88
C SER A 5 -6.44 0.17 15.30
N ASN A 6 -6.79 -0.20 15.49
CA ASN A 6 -7.00 -1.04 15.82
C ASN A 6 -6.77 -2.01 16.03
N GLY A 7 -7.05 -1.87 16.12
CA GLY A 7 -7.11 -2.87 16.55
C GLY A 7 -6.35 -3.90 16.39
N GLY A 8 -5.79 -3.89 15.97
CA GLY A 8 -5.09 -4.71 15.62
C GLY A 8 -4.88 -5.85 16.20
N LEU A 9 -5.39 -6.28 16.68
CA LEU A 9 -5.14 -7.30 17.11
C LEU A 9 -5.11 -8.34 16.39
N LYS A 10 -5.67 -8.46 15.51
CA LYS A 10 -5.79 -9.50 14.80
C LYS A 10 -5.18 -9.47 13.68
N MET A 11 -5.22 -10.38 12.95
CA MET A 11 -4.72 -10.38 11.71
C MET A 11 -5.19 -9.41 10.86
N SER A 12 -4.48 -9.09 9.88
CA SER A 12 -4.90 -8.14 8.89
C SER A 12 -6.17 -8.55 8.25
N ASN A 13 -7.04 -7.59 8.05
CA ASN A 13 -8.26 -7.85 7.31
C ASN A 13 -8.25 -6.93 6.09
N THR A 14 -9.28 -7.01 5.25
CA THR A 14 -9.30 -6.26 4.01
C THR A 14 -9.28 -4.75 4.23
N ASN A 15 -9.92 -4.26 5.28
CA ASN A 15 -9.90 -2.82 5.56
C ASN A 15 -8.50 -2.34 5.91
N GLU A 16 -7.79 -3.08 6.73
CA GLU A 16 -6.43 -2.70 7.09
C GLU A 16 -5.52 -2.77 5.90
N LEU A 17 -5.66 -3.83 5.12
CA LEU A 17 -4.86 -3.98 3.92
C LEU A 17 -5.15 -2.87 2.93
N TYR A 18 -6.41 -2.51 2.79
CA TYR A 18 -6.80 -1.43 1.90
C TYR A 18 -6.14 -0.12 2.32
N GLU A 19 -6.19 0.20 3.60
CA GLU A 19 -5.60 1.45 4.06
C GLU A 19 -4.10 1.49 3.84
N THR A 20 -3.44 0.38 4.11
CA THR A 20 -2.00 0.31 3.89
C THR A 20 -1.68 0.47 2.41
N MET A 21 -2.44 -0.21 1.56
CA MET A 21 -2.23 -0.12 0.12
C MET A 21 -2.50 1.30 -0.38
N ASN A 22 -3.52 1.95 0.17
CA ASN A 22 -3.84 3.31 -0.23
C ASN A 22 -2.72 4.27 0.14
N ASN A 23 -2.16 4.12 1.33
CA ASN A 23 -1.02 4.94 1.74
C ASN A 23 0.18 4.73 0.84
N LEU A 24 0.45 3.48 0.50
CA LEU A 24 1.55 3.16 -0.39
C LEU A 24 1.30 3.70 -1.79
N TRP A 25 0.05 3.68 -2.22
CA TRP A 25 -0.31 4.19 -3.53
C TRP A 25 -0.08 5.69 -3.62
N GLU A 26 -0.47 6.42 -2.57
CA GLU A 26 -0.23 7.86 -2.53
C GLU A 26 1.26 8.16 -2.57
N ASP A 27 2.03 7.39 -1.83
CA ASP A 27 3.46 7.54 -1.83
C ASP A 27 4.02 7.28 -3.22
N PHE A 28 3.54 6.22 -3.86
CA PHE A 28 3.94 5.89 -5.22
C PHE A 28 3.62 7.04 -6.17
N GLN A 29 2.43 7.61 -6.07
CA GLN A 29 2.04 8.68 -6.96
C GLN A 29 2.94 9.89 -6.82
N GLU A 30 3.26 10.28 -5.60
CA GLU A 30 4.13 11.42 -5.38
C GLU A 30 5.50 11.18 -5.95
N ASN A 31 6.05 10.00 -5.69
CA ASN A 31 7.38 9.68 -6.17
C ASN A 31 7.40 9.52 -7.67
N HIS A 32 6.34 8.96 -8.24
CA HIS A 32 6.24 8.83 -9.67
C HIS A 32 6.25 10.22 -10.33
N ARG A 33 5.48 11.15 -9.76
CA ARG A 33 5.43 12.50 -10.30
C ARG A 33 6.81 13.17 -10.23
N ALA A 34 7.47 13.07 -9.08
CA ALA A 34 8.80 13.65 -8.96
C ALA A 34 9.76 13.03 -9.96
N PHE A 35 9.64 11.74 -10.19
CA PHE A 35 10.50 11.06 -11.14
C PHE A 35 10.25 11.55 -12.56
N THR A 36 8.99 11.64 -12.97
CA THR A 36 8.68 11.99 -14.36
C THR A 36 8.75 13.47 -14.63
N GLU A 37 8.34 14.30 -13.68
CA GLU A 37 8.31 15.75 -13.90
C GLU A 37 9.64 16.42 -13.59
N LYS A 38 10.31 15.95 -12.57
CA LYS A 38 11.57 16.57 -12.16
C LYS A 38 12.79 15.77 -12.51
N GLY A 39 12.62 14.60 -13.06
CA GLY A 39 13.75 13.74 -13.40
C GLY A 39 14.48 13.22 -12.18
N ASN A 40 13.80 13.12 -11.05
CA ASN A 40 14.44 12.71 -9.81
C ASN A 40 14.57 11.20 -9.77
N LYS A 41 15.80 10.72 -9.96
CA LYS A 41 16.03 9.27 -10.03
C LYS A 41 15.78 8.60 -8.71
N ALA A 42 16.08 9.28 -7.61
CA ALA A 42 15.82 8.71 -6.29
C ALA A 42 14.32 8.49 -6.09
N ALA A 43 13.50 9.41 -6.62
CA ALA A 43 12.06 9.24 -6.52
C ALA A 43 11.60 8.03 -7.34
N GLY A 44 12.25 7.77 -8.47
CA GLY A 44 11.94 6.59 -9.26
C GLY A 44 12.17 5.31 -8.48
N GLY A 45 13.27 5.26 -7.73
CA GLY A 45 13.55 4.11 -6.88
C GLY A 45 12.51 3.94 -5.78
N ARG A 46 12.09 5.05 -5.18
CA ARG A 46 11.05 5.00 -4.15
C ARG A 46 9.72 4.54 -4.74
N ALA A 47 9.40 4.99 -5.94
CA ALA A 47 8.16 4.58 -6.58
C ALA A 47 8.16 3.07 -6.83
N ARG A 48 9.28 2.54 -7.30
CA ARG A 48 9.37 1.10 -7.52
C ARG A 48 9.24 0.33 -6.21
N LYS A 49 9.82 0.85 -5.14
CA LYS A 49 9.72 0.20 -3.85
C LYS A 49 8.28 0.19 -3.36
N ALA A 50 7.60 1.33 -3.49
CA ALA A 50 6.21 1.43 -3.06
C ALA A 50 5.32 0.46 -3.81
N VAL A 51 5.49 0.39 -5.13
CA VAL A 51 4.65 -0.50 -5.91
C VAL A 51 4.99 -1.97 -5.64
N GLY A 52 6.23 -2.27 -5.27
CA GLY A 52 6.60 -3.61 -4.86
C GLY A 52 5.91 -4.03 -3.58
N GLU A 53 5.77 -3.08 -2.64
CA GLU A 53 5.06 -3.37 -1.40
C GLU A 53 3.58 -3.60 -1.67
N VAL A 54 3.00 -2.80 -2.55
CA VAL A 54 1.59 -2.99 -2.92
C VAL A 54 1.40 -4.38 -3.53
N LYS A 55 2.34 -4.82 -4.34
CA LYS A 55 2.25 -6.13 -4.98
C LYS A 55 2.18 -7.24 -3.93
N LYS A 56 2.98 -7.12 -2.88
CA LYS A 56 2.95 -8.12 -1.83
C LYS A 56 1.60 -8.12 -1.12
N LEU A 57 1.07 -6.93 -0.87
CA LEU A 57 -0.19 -6.82 -0.16
C LEU A 57 -1.36 -7.30 -1.00
N VAL A 58 -1.24 -7.25 -2.32
CA VAL A 58 -2.30 -7.74 -3.18
C VAL A 58 -2.60 -9.20 -2.90
N THR A 59 -1.58 -10.01 -2.74
CA THR A 59 -1.78 -11.43 -2.44
C THR A 59 -2.50 -11.59 -1.11
N ASP A 60 -2.06 -10.84 -0.11
CA ASP A 60 -2.69 -10.92 1.21
C ASP A 60 -4.12 -10.45 1.15
N TYR A 61 -4.38 -9.39 0.39
CA TYR A 61 -5.73 -8.88 0.25
C TYR A 61 -6.66 -9.91 -0.37
N ARG A 62 -6.18 -10.59 -1.40
CA ARG A 62 -6.99 -11.59 -2.07
C ARG A 62 -7.36 -12.73 -1.11
N LYS A 63 -6.40 -13.17 -0.32
CA LYS A 63 -6.67 -14.23 0.64
C LYS A 63 -7.65 -13.76 1.71
N ALA A 64 -7.45 -12.58 2.22
CA ALA A 64 -8.34 -12.05 3.24
C ALA A 64 -9.76 -11.85 2.69
N SER A 65 -9.85 -11.38 1.45
CA SER A 65 -11.13 -11.15 0.82
C SER A 65 -11.92 -12.44 0.70
N VAL A 66 -11.26 -13.50 0.26
CA VAL A 66 -11.91 -14.80 0.14
C VAL A 66 -12.38 -15.29 1.49
N SER A 67 -11.53 -15.15 2.51
CA SER A 67 -11.87 -15.57 3.84
C SER A 67 -13.07 -14.80 4.40
N GLU A 68 -13.08 -13.50 4.16
CA GLU A 68 -14.18 -12.67 4.68
C GLU A 68 -15.48 -12.89 3.94
N SER A 69 -15.44 -13.30 2.68
CA SER A 69 -16.66 -13.48 1.93
C SER A 69 -17.30 -14.85 2.15
N LYS A 70 -16.67 -15.69 2.93
CA LYS A 70 -17.30 -16.95 3.30
C LYS A 70 -18.24 -16.74 4.48
#